data_c74e07de080f571e7d349f1936319753
#
_entry.id   c74e07de080f571e7d349f1936319753
#
_cell.length_a   1.000
_cell.length_b   1.000
_cell.length_c   1.000
_cell.angle_alpha   90.00
_cell.angle_beta   90.00
_cell.angle_gamma   90.00
#
_symmetry.space_group_name_H-M   'P 1'
#
loop_
_entity.id
_entity.type
_entity.pdbx_description
1 polymer ?
#
loop_
_entity_poly.entity_id
_entity_poly.type
_entity_poly.pdbx_seq_one_letter_code
_entity_poly.pdbx_strand_id
1 'polypeptide(L)'
;LFKEKYPTWSPMAIKSALMTSAGDVLDGSNTNPAVIFRQGAGHVAPSNGAKAPVVYDSGFNDWLGFLCGTGQLTASYCPSIGIDPSDLNSASIAIGDLAGTQTVTRTMTNVSGKPLELTSAVTGMAGVTVTVSPATLSLAPGASRDYTVTFLRTSATLNSYVGGQLTWAGGPTDSRMPLVVRPVALAAPAEVTATP
;
A
#
# COMPACT_ATOMS: atom_id res chain seq x y z
N LEU A 1 21.27 12.18 -6.72
CA LEU A 1 21.06 11.17 -7.77
C LEU A 1 19.62 11.14 -8.30
N PHE A 2 18.58 10.67 -7.52
CA PHE A 2 17.19 10.64 -8.02
C PHE A 2 16.63 12.04 -8.30
N LYS A 3 16.79 12.97 -7.39
CA LYS A 3 16.32 14.35 -7.55
C LYS A 3 17.01 15.09 -8.69
N GLU A 4 18.24 14.76 -8.97
CA GLU A 4 19.01 15.26 -10.11
C GLU A 4 18.49 14.69 -11.44
N LYS A 5 18.22 13.38 -11.48
CA LYS A 5 17.70 12.71 -12.68
C LYS A 5 16.23 13.03 -12.94
N TYR A 6 15.45 13.17 -11.88
CA TYR A 6 14.00 13.41 -11.91
C TYR A 6 13.66 14.66 -11.06
N PRO A 7 14.01 15.86 -11.51
CA PRO A 7 13.87 17.08 -10.70
C PRO A 7 12.42 17.39 -10.31
N THR A 8 11.46 16.92 -11.07
CA THR A 8 10.03 17.12 -10.83
C THR A 8 9.40 16.10 -9.85
N TRP A 9 10.09 15.00 -9.56
CA TRP A 9 9.55 13.99 -8.64
C TRP A 9 9.51 14.53 -7.20
N SER A 10 8.40 14.27 -6.52
CA SER A 10 8.26 14.54 -5.09
C SER A 10 9.17 13.62 -4.28
N PRO A 11 9.44 13.92 -3.01
CA PRO A 11 10.12 12.98 -2.11
C PRO A 11 9.38 11.64 -1.99
N MET A 12 8.04 11.66 -2.01
CA MET A 12 7.22 10.44 -1.90
C MET A 12 7.27 9.61 -3.18
N ALA A 13 7.28 10.23 -4.37
CA ALA A 13 7.49 9.54 -5.63
C ALA A 13 8.87 8.84 -5.66
N ILE A 14 9.93 9.50 -5.19
CA ILE A 14 11.27 8.91 -5.07
C ILE A 14 11.27 7.74 -4.08
N LYS A 15 10.67 7.92 -2.90
CA LYS A 15 10.52 6.86 -1.90
C LYS A 15 9.79 5.66 -2.49
N SER A 16 8.68 5.91 -3.16
CA SER A 16 7.88 4.87 -3.80
C SER A 16 8.70 4.08 -4.84
N ALA A 17 9.41 4.77 -5.74
CA ALA A 17 10.25 4.12 -6.74
C ALA A 17 11.32 3.21 -6.12
N LEU A 18 11.95 3.64 -5.02
CA LEU A 18 12.91 2.83 -4.28
C LEU A 18 12.27 1.62 -3.61
N MET A 19 11.07 1.78 -3.04
CA MET A 19 10.35 0.70 -2.38
C MET A 19 9.84 -0.35 -3.37
N THR A 20 9.18 0.09 -4.45
CA THR A 20 8.55 -0.83 -5.42
C THR A 20 9.55 -1.63 -6.25
N SER A 21 10.78 -1.15 -6.35
CA SER A 21 11.88 -1.79 -7.09
C SER A 21 12.91 -2.49 -6.21
N ALA A 22 12.68 -2.53 -4.90
CA ALA A 22 13.56 -3.19 -3.94
C ALA A 22 13.63 -4.70 -4.18
N GLY A 23 14.80 -5.28 -3.97
CA GLY A 23 15.02 -6.73 -4.03
C GLY A 23 14.74 -7.41 -2.69
N ASP A 24 14.54 -8.74 -2.72
CA ASP A 24 14.39 -9.50 -1.48
C ASP A 24 15.70 -9.50 -0.67
N VAL A 25 15.57 -9.40 0.63
CA VAL A 25 16.65 -9.69 1.57
C VAL A 25 16.68 -11.19 1.82
N LEU A 26 17.86 -11.79 1.81
CA LEU A 26 18.04 -13.22 2.04
C LEU A 26 17.92 -13.57 3.55
N ASP A 27 16.82 -13.15 4.18
CA ASP A 27 16.49 -13.32 5.59
C ASP A 27 15.26 -14.21 5.81
N GLY A 28 14.77 -14.83 4.75
CA GLY A 28 13.59 -15.68 4.74
C GLY A 28 12.58 -15.28 3.68
N SER A 29 11.40 -15.91 3.71
CA SER A 29 10.35 -15.64 2.72
C SER A 29 9.82 -14.20 2.84
N ASN A 30 9.75 -13.48 1.72
CA ASN A 30 9.17 -12.13 1.63
C ASN A 30 7.64 -12.07 1.85
N THR A 31 6.99 -13.22 2.02
CA THR A 31 5.58 -13.33 2.43
C THR A 31 5.42 -13.63 3.92
N ASN A 32 6.51 -13.85 4.65
CA ASN A 32 6.48 -14.00 6.10
C ASN A 32 6.37 -12.61 6.76
N PRO A 33 5.33 -12.33 7.56
CA PRO A 33 5.14 -11.02 8.19
C PRO A 33 6.32 -10.62 9.07
N ALA A 34 6.96 -11.56 9.78
CA ALA A 34 8.12 -11.26 10.60
C ALA A 34 9.33 -10.80 9.75
N VAL A 35 9.48 -11.33 8.54
CA VAL A 35 10.50 -10.88 7.57
C VAL A 35 10.13 -9.51 7.01
N ILE A 36 8.85 -9.30 6.63
CA ILE A 36 8.37 -8.01 6.14
C ILE A 36 8.60 -6.89 7.18
N PHE A 37 8.35 -7.15 8.46
CA PHE A 37 8.61 -6.15 9.52
C PHE A 37 10.10 -5.83 9.71
N ARG A 38 11.02 -6.74 9.38
CA ARG A 38 12.47 -6.48 9.44
C ARG A 38 13.00 -5.79 8.18
N GLN A 39 12.54 -6.23 6.99
CA GLN A 39 13.08 -5.76 5.71
C GLN A 39 12.26 -4.63 5.07
N GLY A 40 11.01 -4.39 5.49
CA GLY A 40 10.10 -3.47 4.80
C GLY A 40 9.84 -3.91 3.36
N ALA A 41 10.07 -3.02 2.39
CA ALA A 41 9.94 -3.32 0.97
C ALA A 41 11.09 -4.19 0.41
N GLY A 42 12.20 -4.33 1.17
CA GLY A 42 13.36 -5.10 0.78
C GLY A 42 14.66 -4.30 0.69
N HIS A 43 15.69 -4.90 0.10
CA HIS A 43 16.98 -4.26 -0.11
C HIS A 43 16.91 -3.22 -1.22
N VAL A 44 17.39 -2.01 -0.93
CA VAL A 44 17.35 -0.91 -1.88
C VAL A 44 18.24 -1.17 -3.10
N ALA A 45 17.66 -1.01 -4.30
CA ALA A 45 18.33 -1.16 -5.58
C ALA A 45 18.14 0.12 -6.42
N PRO A 46 18.98 1.16 -6.23
CA PRO A 46 18.78 2.46 -6.86
C PRO A 46 18.74 2.42 -8.40
N SER A 47 19.52 1.52 -9.00
CA SER A 47 19.53 1.31 -10.47
C SER A 47 18.17 0.79 -10.98
N ASN A 48 17.48 -0.03 -10.21
CA ASN A 48 16.13 -0.50 -10.53
C ASN A 48 15.11 0.59 -10.25
N GLY A 49 15.23 1.31 -9.14
CA GLY A 49 14.38 2.45 -8.81
C GLY A 49 14.39 3.54 -9.88
N ALA A 50 15.55 3.75 -10.52
CA ALA A 50 15.67 4.67 -11.65
C ALA A 50 14.96 4.19 -12.93
N LYS A 51 14.41 2.98 -12.95
CA LYS A 51 13.62 2.37 -14.03
C LYS A 51 12.20 2.05 -13.58
N ALA A 52 11.81 2.47 -12.37
CA ALA A 52 10.47 2.22 -11.85
C ALA A 52 9.42 2.70 -12.87
N PRO A 53 8.48 1.84 -13.30
CA PRO A 53 7.48 2.21 -14.30
C PRO A 53 6.41 3.11 -13.71
N VAL A 54 6.14 2.95 -12.43
CA VAL A 54 5.07 3.63 -11.70
C VAL A 54 5.54 4.08 -10.33
N VAL A 55 4.86 5.09 -9.80
CA VAL A 55 5.05 5.58 -8.43
C VAL A 55 3.70 5.75 -7.72
N TYR A 56 3.75 5.67 -6.40
CA TYR A 56 2.69 6.06 -5.47
C TYR A 56 3.13 7.38 -4.82
N ASP A 57 2.42 8.44 -5.11
CA ASP A 57 2.76 9.76 -4.59
C ASP A 57 1.70 10.23 -3.60
N SER A 58 2.13 10.86 -2.53
CA SER A 58 1.26 11.48 -1.53
C SER A 58 1.80 12.86 -1.18
N GLY A 59 0.92 13.85 -1.32
CA GLY A 59 1.21 15.23 -1.05
C GLY A 59 0.89 15.67 0.37
N PHE A 60 1.02 16.97 0.62
CA PHE A 60 0.74 17.56 1.94
C PHE A 60 -0.67 17.25 2.44
N ASN A 61 -1.69 17.33 1.58
CA ASN A 61 -3.08 17.10 1.96
C ASN A 61 -3.35 15.63 2.31
N ASP A 62 -2.69 14.68 1.63
CA ASP A 62 -2.81 13.25 1.93
C ASP A 62 -2.24 12.95 3.32
N TRP A 63 -1.09 13.53 3.64
CA TRP A 63 -0.48 13.42 4.98
C TRP A 63 -1.31 14.12 6.05
N LEU A 64 -1.88 15.28 5.75
CA LEU A 64 -2.79 15.96 6.67
C LEU A 64 -4.04 15.13 6.92
N GLY A 65 -4.63 14.55 5.86
CA GLY A 65 -5.75 13.62 5.96
C GLY A 65 -5.42 12.38 6.79
N PHE A 66 -4.21 11.82 6.63
CA PHE A 66 -3.73 10.70 7.43
C PHE A 66 -3.62 11.07 8.92
N LEU A 67 -3.02 12.21 9.25
CA LEU A 67 -2.90 12.68 10.64
C LEU A 67 -4.27 12.95 11.29
N CYS A 68 -5.23 13.42 10.50
CA CYS A 68 -6.61 13.59 10.93
C CYS A 68 -7.29 12.24 11.16
N GLY A 69 -7.13 11.29 10.23
CA GLY A 69 -7.69 9.94 10.33
C GLY A 69 -7.13 9.14 11.52
N THR A 70 -5.88 9.39 11.91
CA THR A 70 -5.26 8.78 13.10
C THR A 70 -5.58 9.51 14.40
N GLY A 71 -6.33 10.62 14.36
CA GLY A 71 -6.65 11.43 15.54
C GLY A 71 -5.46 12.18 16.16
N GLN A 72 -4.37 12.37 15.39
CA GLN A 72 -3.19 13.09 15.87
C GLN A 72 -3.33 14.61 15.77
N LEU A 73 -4.33 15.09 15.05
CA LEU A 73 -4.68 16.50 14.94
C LEU A 73 -6.04 16.78 15.56
N THR A 74 -6.21 17.99 16.11
CA THR A 74 -7.50 18.44 16.63
C THR A 74 -8.49 18.71 15.51
N ALA A 75 -9.79 18.57 15.78
CA ALA A 75 -10.86 18.75 14.81
C ALA A 75 -10.82 20.12 14.06
N SER A 76 -10.24 21.15 14.69
CA SER A 76 -10.08 22.47 14.06
C SER A 76 -9.15 22.47 12.85
N TYR A 77 -8.22 21.53 12.77
CA TYR A 77 -7.33 21.33 11.63
C TYR A 77 -7.84 20.29 10.62
N CYS A 78 -8.92 19.57 10.96
CA CYS A 78 -9.42 18.41 10.23
C CYS A 78 -10.90 18.52 9.82
N PRO A 79 -11.39 19.62 9.24
CA PRO A 79 -12.84 19.83 9.08
C PRO A 79 -13.51 18.85 8.12
N SER A 80 -12.79 18.24 7.16
CA SER A 80 -13.41 17.36 6.16
C SER A 80 -12.43 16.49 5.37
N ILE A 81 -11.20 16.33 5.81
CA ILE A 81 -10.12 15.69 5.02
C ILE A 81 -9.54 14.43 5.65
N GLY A 82 -10.11 13.95 6.76
CA GLY A 82 -9.69 12.69 7.36
C GLY A 82 -9.89 11.53 6.38
N ILE A 83 -8.84 10.75 6.16
CA ILE A 83 -8.88 9.50 5.38
C ILE A 83 -8.75 8.31 6.32
N ASP A 84 -9.22 7.14 5.88
CA ASP A 84 -8.81 5.90 6.54
C ASP A 84 -7.27 5.83 6.48
N PRO A 85 -6.56 5.65 7.61
CA PRO A 85 -5.10 5.62 7.60
C PRO A 85 -4.50 4.59 6.65
N SER A 86 -5.21 3.49 6.37
CA SER A 86 -4.77 2.49 5.41
C SER A 86 -4.82 2.97 3.96
N ASP A 87 -5.58 4.04 3.66
CA ASP A 87 -5.71 4.64 2.33
C ASP A 87 -4.62 5.66 2.00
N LEU A 88 -3.70 5.97 2.93
CA LEU A 88 -2.54 6.80 2.59
C LEU A 88 -1.81 6.19 1.38
N ASN A 89 -1.65 6.98 0.31
CA ASN A 89 -1.09 6.51 -0.96
C ASN A 89 0.41 6.22 -0.85
N SER A 90 0.74 5.06 -0.30
CA SER A 90 2.10 4.58 -0.08
C SER A 90 2.35 3.25 -0.80
N ALA A 91 3.62 2.92 -1.05
CA ALA A 91 4.06 1.67 -1.70
C ALA A 91 4.08 0.47 -0.73
N SER A 92 3.12 0.42 0.19
CA SER A 92 2.88 -0.69 1.11
C SER A 92 1.45 -0.65 1.62
N ILE A 93 0.91 -1.77 2.07
CA ILE A 93 -0.39 -1.83 2.73
C ILE A 93 -0.21 -2.56 4.06
N ALA A 94 -0.59 -1.89 5.16
CA ALA A 94 -0.59 -2.46 6.49
C ALA A 94 -1.93 -2.19 7.18
N ILE A 95 -2.59 -3.25 7.68
CA ILE A 95 -3.84 -3.19 8.40
C ILE A 95 -3.63 -3.84 9.77
N GLY A 96 -3.65 -3.02 10.83
CA GLY A 96 -3.42 -3.48 12.20
C GLY A 96 -4.61 -4.22 12.80
N ASP A 97 -5.83 -3.91 12.36
CA ASP A 97 -7.07 -4.48 12.88
C ASP A 97 -8.06 -4.77 11.75
N LEU A 98 -7.85 -5.89 11.04
CA LEU A 98 -8.76 -6.35 10.00
C LEU A 98 -9.98 -7.05 10.65
N ALA A 99 -11.08 -6.32 10.81
CA ALA A 99 -12.34 -6.82 11.32
C ALA A 99 -13.21 -7.41 10.19
N GLY A 100 -12.91 -8.63 9.78
CA GLY A 100 -13.64 -9.33 8.71
C GLY A 100 -13.15 -8.93 7.32
N THR A 101 -13.55 -7.78 6.82
CA THR A 101 -13.17 -7.27 5.49
C THR A 101 -12.79 -5.80 5.53
N GLN A 102 -11.83 -5.41 4.69
CA GLN A 102 -11.45 -4.01 4.48
C GLN A 102 -10.99 -3.81 3.05
N THR A 103 -11.36 -2.68 2.46
CA THR A 103 -10.91 -2.27 1.13
C THR A 103 -10.01 -1.06 1.27
N VAL A 104 -8.86 -1.10 0.60
CA VAL A 104 -7.85 -0.05 0.57
C VAL A 104 -7.73 0.47 -0.85
N THR A 105 -7.69 1.79 -1.02
CA THR A 105 -7.48 2.44 -2.31
C THR A 105 -6.02 2.85 -2.49
N ARG A 106 -5.51 2.74 -3.71
CA ARG A 106 -4.21 3.26 -4.13
C ARG A 106 -4.33 3.95 -5.48
N THR A 107 -3.61 5.04 -5.62
CA THR A 107 -3.44 5.77 -6.89
C THR A 107 -2.05 5.51 -7.42
N MET A 108 -1.95 4.94 -8.62
CA MET A 108 -0.71 4.64 -9.31
C MET A 108 -0.50 5.61 -10.45
N THR A 109 0.70 6.20 -10.57
CA THR A 109 1.07 7.12 -11.64
C THR A 109 2.15 6.53 -12.52
N ASN A 110 1.93 6.50 -13.85
CA ASN A 110 2.92 6.06 -14.82
C ASN A 110 4.01 7.12 -15.01
N VAL A 111 5.24 6.79 -14.67
CA VAL A 111 6.43 7.66 -14.81
C VAL A 111 7.43 7.15 -15.84
N SER A 112 7.10 6.08 -16.57
CA SER A 112 8.01 5.43 -17.52
C SER A 112 8.19 6.19 -18.85
N GLY A 113 7.33 7.18 -19.13
CA GLY A 113 7.30 7.89 -20.41
C GLY A 113 6.74 7.07 -21.58
N LYS A 114 6.26 5.85 -21.34
CA LYS A 114 5.63 4.96 -22.33
C LYS A 114 4.27 4.47 -21.83
N PRO A 115 3.31 4.12 -22.70
CA PRO A 115 2.10 3.42 -22.27
C PRO A 115 2.45 2.12 -21.55
N LEU A 116 1.70 1.80 -20.51
CA LEU A 116 1.85 0.59 -19.71
C LEU A 116 0.53 -0.19 -19.69
N GLU A 117 0.65 -1.50 -19.86
CA GLU A 117 -0.40 -2.48 -19.58
C GLU A 117 0.09 -3.35 -18.44
N LEU A 118 -0.52 -3.18 -17.27
CA LEU A 118 -0.08 -3.82 -16.03
C LEU A 118 -1.10 -4.86 -15.57
N THR A 119 -0.61 -5.98 -15.07
CA THR A 119 -1.43 -7.04 -14.48
C THR A 119 -0.99 -7.29 -13.04
N SER A 120 -1.94 -7.35 -12.13
CA SER A 120 -1.69 -7.59 -10.70
C SER A 120 -1.58 -9.08 -10.38
N ALA A 121 -0.72 -9.42 -9.44
CA ALA A 121 -0.63 -10.74 -8.83
C ALA A 121 -0.37 -10.58 -7.32
N VAL A 122 -1.00 -11.44 -6.52
CA VAL A 122 -0.80 -11.47 -5.06
C VAL A 122 -0.20 -12.82 -4.67
N THR A 123 0.82 -12.79 -3.82
CA THR A 123 1.43 -13.99 -3.24
C THR A 123 1.41 -13.92 -1.71
N GLY A 124 1.40 -15.06 -1.05
CA GLY A 124 1.26 -15.11 0.42
C GLY A 124 -0.19 -14.96 0.88
N MET A 125 -0.43 -14.22 1.95
CA MET A 125 -1.74 -13.90 2.54
C MET A 125 -2.54 -15.14 2.98
N ALA A 126 -1.88 -16.10 3.64
CA ALA A 126 -2.50 -17.35 4.08
C ALA A 126 -3.74 -17.10 4.96
N GLY A 127 -4.89 -17.65 4.55
CA GLY A 127 -6.18 -17.47 5.26
C GLY A 127 -6.82 -16.09 5.11
N VAL A 128 -6.32 -15.29 4.17
CA VAL A 128 -6.93 -14.02 3.76
C VAL A 128 -7.07 -14.00 2.24
N THR A 129 -8.28 -13.83 1.75
CA THR A 129 -8.51 -13.61 0.32
C THR A 129 -8.22 -12.14 0.01
N VAL A 130 -7.39 -11.91 -1.02
CA VAL A 130 -7.06 -10.56 -1.50
C VAL A 130 -7.56 -10.41 -2.92
N THR A 131 -8.39 -9.40 -3.15
CA THR A 131 -8.92 -9.07 -4.48
C THR A 131 -8.43 -7.68 -4.90
N VAL A 132 -7.81 -7.61 -6.07
CA VAL A 132 -7.36 -6.35 -6.68
C VAL A 132 -8.34 -5.96 -7.79
N SER A 133 -8.86 -4.74 -7.77
CA SER A 133 -9.84 -4.27 -8.76
C SER A 133 -9.54 -2.84 -9.23
N PRO A 134 -9.40 -2.63 -10.57
CA PRO A 134 -9.29 -3.66 -11.60
C PRO A 134 -7.99 -4.45 -11.47
N ALA A 135 -8.00 -5.72 -11.91
CA ALA A 135 -6.82 -6.60 -11.89
C ALA A 135 -5.80 -6.26 -12.99
N THR A 136 -6.21 -5.49 -13.98
CA THR A 136 -5.36 -4.97 -15.07
C THR A 136 -5.54 -3.47 -15.21
N LEU A 137 -4.46 -2.74 -15.49
CA LEU A 137 -4.45 -1.29 -15.64
C LEU A 137 -3.73 -0.88 -16.92
N SER A 138 -4.42 -0.08 -17.74
CA SER A 138 -3.83 0.63 -18.88
C SER A 138 -3.51 2.07 -18.46
N LEU A 139 -2.26 2.46 -18.55
CA LEU A 139 -1.78 3.77 -18.13
C LEU A 139 -1.01 4.47 -19.27
N ALA A 140 -1.58 5.56 -19.80
CA ALA A 140 -0.82 6.45 -20.69
C ALA A 140 0.36 7.10 -19.91
N PRO A 141 1.41 7.60 -20.62
CA PRO A 141 2.49 8.33 -19.98
C PRO A 141 1.98 9.50 -19.13
N GLY A 142 2.42 9.58 -17.87
CA GLY A 142 2.01 10.60 -16.90
C GLY A 142 0.60 10.44 -16.34
N ALA A 143 -0.17 9.45 -16.79
CA ALA A 143 -1.52 9.22 -16.28
C ALA A 143 -1.49 8.51 -14.92
N SER A 144 -2.50 8.85 -14.10
CA SER A 144 -2.76 8.20 -12.82
C SER A 144 -4.07 7.39 -12.90
N ARG A 145 -4.13 6.29 -12.17
CA ARG A 145 -5.32 5.44 -12.04
C ARG A 145 -5.42 4.91 -10.62
N ASP A 146 -6.66 4.89 -10.15
CA ASP A 146 -6.99 4.26 -8.88
C ASP A 146 -7.26 2.78 -9.08
N TYR A 147 -6.92 2.01 -8.06
CA TYR A 147 -7.33 0.63 -7.90
C TYR A 147 -7.59 0.34 -6.42
N THR A 148 -8.37 -0.68 -6.15
CA THR A 148 -8.67 -1.12 -4.80
C THR A 148 -8.07 -2.48 -4.52
N VAL A 149 -7.71 -2.69 -3.25
CA VAL A 149 -7.27 -3.98 -2.72
C VAL A 149 -8.19 -4.33 -1.56
N THR A 150 -9.01 -5.33 -1.75
CA THR A 150 -9.94 -5.82 -0.72
C THR A 150 -9.36 -7.04 -0.02
N PHE A 151 -9.28 -6.98 1.30
CA PHE A 151 -8.85 -8.06 2.17
C PHE A 151 -10.07 -8.65 2.87
N LEU A 152 -10.27 -9.96 2.73
CA LEU A 152 -11.33 -10.71 3.39
C LEU A 152 -10.69 -11.84 4.20
N ARG A 153 -10.84 -11.79 5.53
CA ARG A 153 -10.42 -12.91 6.37
C ARG A 153 -11.27 -14.15 6.08
N THR A 154 -10.62 -15.28 5.84
CA THR A 154 -11.27 -16.58 5.69
C THR A 154 -10.92 -17.50 6.87
N SER A 155 -9.68 -17.97 6.94
CA SER A 155 -9.22 -18.92 7.96
C SER A 155 -7.98 -18.43 8.75
N ALA A 156 -7.48 -17.23 8.46
CA ALA A 156 -6.31 -16.70 9.17
C ALA A 156 -6.55 -16.60 10.69
N THR A 157 -5.54 -16.96 11.46
CA THR A 157 -5.58 -16.91 12.91
C THR A 157 -5.80 -15.48 13.40
N LEU A 158 -6.76 -15.29 14.31
CA LEU A 158 -7.01 -13.98 14.92
C LEU A 158 -5.80 -13.52 15.74
N ASN A 159 -5.60 -12.21 15.76
CA ASN A 159 -4.50 -11.53 16.48
C ASN A 159 -3.09 -11.93 16.03
N SER A 160 -2.97 -12.59 14.87
CA SER A 160 -1.69 -12.94 14.25
C SER A 160 -1.54 -12.23 12.91
N TYR A 161 -0.35 -11.70 12.64
CA TYR A 161 -0.08 -11.07 11.36
C TYR A 161 0.02 -12.10 10.23
N VAL A 162 -0.54 -11.73 9.09
CA VAL A 162 -0.42 -12.44 7.80
C VAL A 162 0.28 -11.51 6.81
N GLY A 163 1.23 -12.04 6.06
CA GLY A 163 2.03 -11.28 5.11
C GLY A 163 1.91 -11.79 3.68
N GLY A 164 2.19 -10.90 2.74
CA GLY A 164 2.20 -11.19 1.31
C GLY A 164 2.82 -10.06 0.51
N GLN A 165 2.77 -10.23 -0.80
CA GLN A 165 3.24 -9.24 -1.78
C GLN A 165 2.17 -9.02 -2.85
N LEU A 166 1.95 -7.76 -3.21
CA LEU A 166 1.26 -7.38 -4.43
C LEU A 166 2.29 -6.96 -5.46
N THR A 167 2.23 -7.55 -6.64
CA THR A 167 3.11 -7.24 -7.77
C THR A 167 2.29 -6.80 -8.97
N TRP A 168 2.68 -5.71 -9.60
CA TRP A 168 2.20 -5.26 -10.89
C TRP A 168 3.29 -5.52 -11.94
N ALA A 169 3.03 -6.47 -12.84
CA ALA A 169 3.93 -6.85 -13.93
C ALA A 169 3.45 -6.25 -15.26
N GLY A 170 4.37 -6.06 -16.21
CA GLY A 170 4.10 -5.53 -17.56
C GLY A 170 4.86 -4.24 -17.88
N GLY A 171 5.61 -3.70 -16.95
CA GLY A 171 6.56 -2.59 -17.16
C GLY A 171 7.99 -3.05 -17.41
N PRO A 172 8.94 -2.11 -17.56
CA PRO A 172 10.37 -2.42 -17.70
C PRO A 172 10.96 -3.10 -16.45
N THR A 173 10.34 -2.90 -15.31
CA THR A 173 10.56 -3.63 -14.04
C THR A 173 9.21 -3.84 -13.39
N ASP A 174 9.07 -4.91 -12.62
CA ASP A 174 7.87 -5.11 -11.81
C ASP A 174 7.79 -4.07 -10.68
N SER A 175 6.57 -3.64 -10.38
CA SER A 175 6.28 -2.79 -9.22
C SER A 175 5.73 -3.67 -8.11
N ARG A 176 6.47 -3.82 -7.02
CA ARG A 176 6.12 -4.69 -5.90
C ARG A 176 5.88 -3.89 -4.62
N MET A 177 4.89 -4.31 -3.82
CA MET A 177 4.66 -3.76 -2.49
C MET A 177 4.34 -4.85 -1.46
N PRO A 178 4.84 -4.73 -0.22
CA PRO A 178 4.49 -5.64 0.85
C PRO A 178 3.06 -5.39 1.35
N LEU A 179 2.40 -6.49 1.69
CA LEU A 179 1.10 -6.53 2.32
C LEU A 179 1.23 -7.18 3.70
N VAL A 180 0.67 -6.53 4.74
CA VAL A 180 0.60 -7.12 6.08
C VAL A 180 -0.76 -6.78 6.70
N VAL A 181 -1.47 -7.79 7.18
CA VAL A 181 -2.74 -7.59 7.89
C VAL A 181 -2.77 -8.41 9.18
N ARG A 182 -3.44 -7.88 10.20
CA ARG A 182 -3.72 -8.62 11.44
C ARG A 182 -5.23 -8.77 11.60
N PRO A 183 -5.80 -9.95 11.35
CA PRO A 183 -7.20 -10.21 11.58
C PRO A 183 -7.53 -10.12 13.07
N VAL A 184 -8.64 -9.47 13.40
CA VAL A 184 -9.16 -9.34 14.76
C VAL A 184 -10.61 -9.84 14.82
N ALA A 185 -11.07 -10.19 16.02
CA ALA A 185 -12.48 -10.45 16.23
C ALA A 185 -13.28 -9.15 16.01
N LEU A 186 -14.47 -9.26 15.42
CA LEU A 186 -15.42 -8.15 15.42
C LEU A 186 -15.77 -7.85 16.89
N ALA A 187 -15.30 -6.71 17.38
CA ALA A 187 -15.78 -6.18 18.64
C ALA A 187 -17.14 -5.50 18.38
N ALA A 188 -18.21 -6.05 18.94
CA ALA A 188 -19.44 -5.29 19.05
C ALA A 188 -19.18 -4.07 19.96
N PRO A 189 -19.70 -2.87 19.65
CA PRO A 189 -19.65 -1.77 20.60
C PRO A 189 -20.27 -2.21 21.94
N ALA A 190 -19.69 -1.75 23.03
CA ALA A 190 -20.33 -1.97 24.34
C ALA A 190 -21.78 -1.45 24.27
N GLU A 191 -22.73 -2.26 24.77
CA GLU A 191 -24.14 -1.89 24.79
C GLU A 191 -24.30 -0.56 25.55
N VAL A 192 -24.74 0.47 24.86
CA VAL A 192 -25.05 1.76 25.50
C VAL A 192 -26.49 1.64 26.02
N THR A 193 -26.64 1.29 27.28
CA THR A 193 -27.90 1.41 27.97
C THR A 193 -28.21 2.90 28.19
N ALA A 194 -29.17 3.43 27.43
CA ALA A 194 -29.75 4.72 27.74
C ALA A 194 -30.55 4.59 29.05
N THR A 195 -30.13 5.30 30.09
CA THR A 195 -30.95 5.48 31.29
C THR A 195 -32.09 6.42 30.91
N PRO A 196 -33.37 6.06 31.20
CA PRO A 196 -34.53 6.89 30.88
C PRO A 196 -34.55 8.21 31.68
#